data_f34dc769fd4d17db67247f006d17e13b
#
_entry.id   f34dc769fd4d17db67247f006d17e13b
#
_cell.length_a   1.000
_cell.length_b   1.000
_cell.length_c   1.000
_cell.angle_alpha   90.00
_cell.angle_beta   90.00
_cell.angle_gamma   90.00
#
_symmetry.space_group_name_H-M   'P 1'
#
loop_
_entity.id
_entity.type
_entity.pdbx_description
1 polymer ?
#
loop_
_entity_poly.entity_id
_entity_poly.type
_entity_poly.pdbx_seq_one_letter_code
_entity_poly.pdbx_strand_id
1 'polypeptide(L)'
;NAAELDLKYTVIRSPVNGIVVARNVEVGQTIAASFATPNLFLIALDLTKMQVDTNVSESDIGGITEGKEATFTVDAYPGYQFSGTIRQVRLAPINVQNVVTYNVVVNVDNRDLRLKPGMTANVSIVVAQREAVLKVPNAALRFTPPTAGQADRSTSGGKPTKVKGAEQTAGAGRGTTPPSRTIWKQGPSGELEPVHVQTGISDGLATEIVSEELPEGALVVVGIDRPKGDRSGSDLPPGFGSGGQRGSSRNRGM
;
A
#
# COMPACT_ATOMS: atom_id res chain seq x y z
N ASN A 1 -59.66 4.12 -25.35
CA ASN A 1 -60.56 3.82 -24.21
C ASN A 1 -59.77 3.61 -22.92
N ALA A 2 -60.33 4.04 -21.75
CA ALA A 2 -59.66 3.89 -20.46
C ALA A 2 -59.29 2.43 -20.16
N ALA A 3 -60.19 1.48 -20.45
CA ALA A 3 -59.96 0.06 -20.24
C ALA A 3 -58.78 -0.52 -21.06
N GLU A 4 -58.52 0.01 -22.25
CA GLU A 4 -57.35 -0.39 -23.06
C GLU A 4 -56.04 0.12 -22.47
N LEU A 5 -56.06 1.32 -21.88
CA LEU A 5 -54.94 1.88 -21.16
C LEU A 5 -54.62 1.08 -19.90
N ASP A 6 -55.66 0.73 -19.14
CA ASP A 6 -55.53 -0.09 -17.94
C ASP A 6 -54.93 -1.46 -18.29
N LEU A 7 -55.43 -2.10 -19.36
CA LEU A 7 -54.85 -3.34 -19.86
C LEU A 7 -53.39 -3.20 -20.30
N LYS A 8 -53.04 -2.09 -20.95
CA LYS A 8 -51.65 -1.82 -21.34
C LYS A 8 -50.72 -1.67 -20.14
N TYR A 9 -51.22 -1.09 -19.04
CA TYR A 9 -50.42 -0.93 -17.81
C TYR A 9 -50.27 -2.21 -17.00
N THR A 10 -51.02 -3.27 -17.29
CA THR A 10 -50.81 -4.58 -16.66
C THR A 10 -49.53 -5.28 -17.13
N VAL A 11 -48.94 -4.83 -18.24
CA VAL A 11 -47.71 -5.41 -18.80
C VAL A 11 -46.59 -4.42 -18.65
N ILE A 12 -45.66 -4.67 -17.70
CA ILE A 12 -44.46 -3.87 -17.48
C ILE A 12 -43.35 -4.40 -18.39
N ARG A 13 -42.85 -3.53 -19.25
CA ARG A 13 -41.75 -3.85 -20.19
C ARG A 13 -40.48 -3.09 -19.82
N SER A 14 -39.33 -3.74 -20.08
CA SER A 14 -38.06 -3.06 -19.98
C SER A 14 -37.96 -1.93 -21.00
N PRO A 15 -37.52 -0.71 -20.61
CA PRO A 15 -37.29 0.40 -21.54
C PRO A 15 -36.01 0.21 -22.36
N VAL A 16 -35.16 -0.75 -21.99
CA VAL A 16 -33.85 -1.01 -22.60
C VAL A 16 -33.68 -2.49 -22.94
N ASN A 17 -32.91 -2.76 -24.00
CA ASN A 17 -32.49 -4.11 -24.33
C ASN A 17 -31.24 -4.45 -23.50
N GLY A 18 -31.19 -5.65 -22.91
CA GLY A 18 -30.06 -6.05 -22.09
C GLY A 18 -30.26 -7.42 -21.46
N ILE A 19 -29.34 -7.79 -20.60
CA ILE A 19 -29.31 -9.06 -19.87
C ILE A 19 -29.76 -8.80 -18.43
N VAL A 20 -30.70 -9.59 -17.93
CA VAL A 20 -31.13 -9.50 -16.52
C VAL A 20 -30.01 -10.04 -15.62
N VAL A 21 -29.43 -9.16 -14.80
CA VAL A 21 -28.39 -9.50 -13.82
C VAL A 21 -29.00 -9.96 -12.50
N ALA A 22 -30.04 -9.29 -12.05
CA ALA A 22 -30.73 -9.66 -10.82
C ALA A 22 -32.25 -9.49 -10.98
N ARG A 23 -33.01 -10.40 -10.37
CA ARG A 23 -34.46 -10.36 -10.23
C ARG A 23 -34.77 -10.24 -8.73
N ASN A 24 -35.37 -9.11 -8.34
CA ASN A 24 -35.67 -8.79 -6.93
C ASN A 24 -37.18 -8.93 -6.62
N VAL A 25 -37.90 -9.60 -7.48
CA VAL A 25 -39.36 -9.80 -7.34
C VAL A 25 -39.72 -11.26 -7.59
N GLU A 26 -40.71 -11.77 -6.87
CA GLU A 26 -41.20 -13.12 -7.05
C GLU A 26 -42.65 -13.13 -7.56
N VAL A 27 -43.06 -14.28 -8.17
CA VAL A 27 -44.43 -14.46 -8.65
C VAL A 27 -45.39 -14.47 -7.46
N GLY A 28 -46.45 -13.67 -7.56
CA GLY A 28 -47.43 -13.52 -6.47
C GLY A 28 -47.06 -12.46 -5.42
N GLN A 29 -45.92 -11.81 -5.54
CA GLN A 29 -45.52 -10.74 -4.62
C GLN A 29 -46.30 -9.46 -4.94
N THR A 30 -46.91 -8.86 -3.92
CA THR A 30 -47.52 -7.53 -4.03
C THR A 30 -46.47 -6.44 -3.97
N ILE A 31 -46.50 -5.52 -4.93
CA ILE A 31 -45.54 -4.39 -5.02
C ILE A 31 -46.30 -3.11 -4.73
N ALA A 32 -45.94 -2.46 -3.62
CA ALA A 32 -46.49 -1.16 -3.26
C ALA A 32 -45.50 -0.04 -3.69
N ALA A 33 -45.90 0.76 -4.67
CA ALA A 33 -45.10 1.87 -5.20
C ALA A 33 -45.43 3.23 -4.54
N SER A 34 -46.24 3.25 -3.49
CA SER A 34 -46.76 4.49 -2.89
C SER A 34 -45.76 5.26 -2.06
N PHE A 35 -44.73 4.60 -1.47
CA PHE A 35 -43.74 5.25 -0.60
C PHE A 35 -42.29 5.19 -1.14
N ALA A 36 -41.97 4.13 -1.88
CA ALA A 36 -40.67 3.96 -2.52
C ALA A 36 -40.85 3.14 -3.80
N THR A 37 -40.11 3.49 -4.84
CA THR A 37 -40.07 2.72 -6.08
C THR A 37 -39.12 1.55 -5.92
N PRO A 38 -39.60 0.30 -5.79
CA PRO A 38 -38.71 -0.85 -5.63
C PRO A 38 -37.99 -1.19 -6.95
N ASN A 39 -36.74 -1.59 -6.86
CA ASN A 39 -36.00 -2.12 -8.01
C ASN A 39 -36.43 -3.57 -8.25
N LEU A 40 -37.18 -3.83 -9.31
CA LEU A 40 -37.69 -5.15 -9.65
C LEU A 40 -36.65 -6.01 -10.36
N PHE A 41 -35.94 -5.42 -11.32
CA PHE A 41 -34.93 -6.07 -12.12
C PHE A 41 -33.73 -5.16 -12.27
N LEU A 42 -32.52 -5.73 -12.21
CA LEU A 42 -31.29 -5.08 -12.61
C LEU A 42 -30.92 -5.61 -13.99
N ILE A 43 -30.80 -4.71 -14.96
CA ILE A 43 -30.53 -5.05 -16.36
C ILE A 43 -29.22 -4.40 -16.78
N ALA A 44 -28.28 -5.22 -17.22
CA ALA A 44 -27.05 -4.75 -17.84
C ALA A 44 -27.26 -4.58 -19.35
N LEU A 45 -26.89 -3.43 -19.89
CA LEU A 45 -26.97 -3.14 -21.31
C LEU A 45 -25.97 -3.99 -22.11
N ASP A 46 -24.73 -4.05 -21.63
CA ASP A 46 -23.64 -4.75 -22.28
C ASP A 46 -22.65 -5.25 -21.21
N LEU A 47 -22.46 -6.55 -21.16
CA LEU A 47 -21.49 -7.19 -20.24
C LEU A 47 -20.07 -7.25 -20.82
N THR A 48 -19.88 -6.88 -22.08
CA THR A 48 -18.53 -6.82 -22.68
C THR A 48 -17.75 -5.59 -22.22
N LYS A 49 -18.46 -4.55 -21.77
CA LYS A 49 -17.89 -3.32 -21.23
C LYS A 49 -18.20 -3.24 -19.75
N MET A 50 -17.17 -3.48 -18.95
CA MET A 50 -17.28 -3.46 -17.51
C MET A 50 -16.51 -2.28 -16.92
N GLN A 51 -16.85 -1.90 -15.71
CA GLN A 51 -16.04 -0.99 -14.92
C GLN A 51 -15.73 -1.60 -13.58
N VAL A 52 -14.54 -1.29 -13.06
CA VAL A 52 -14.13 -1.61 -11.70
C VAL A 52 -14.06 -0.29 -10.92
N ASP A 53 -14.85 -0.21 -9.86
CA ASP A 53 -14.82 0.91 -8.94
C ASP A 53 -13.85 0.55 -7.80
N THR A 54 -12.74 1.28 -7.69
CA THR A 54 -11.74 1.06 -6.64
C THR A 54 -11.62 2.29 -5.75
N ASN A 55 -11.44 2.06 -4.44
CA ASN A 55 -11.24 3.13 -3.47
C ASN A 55 -9.75 3.28 -3.18
N VAL A 56 -9.24 4.46 -3.43
CA VAL A 56 -7.83 4.83 -3.23
C VAL A 56 -7.73 5.83 -2.09
N SER A 57 -6.73 5.69 -1.23
CA SER A 57 -6.51 6.59 -0.10
C SER A 57 -6.10 8.00 -0.58
N GLU A 58 -6.37 9.02 0.24
CA GLU A 58 -5.96 10.40 -0.03
C GLU A 58 -4.44 10.52 -0.22
N SER A 59 -3.65 9.70 0.48
CA SER A 59 -2.18 9.71 0.37
C SER A 59 -1.69 9.31 -1.02
N ASP A 60 -2.43 8.44 -1.72
CA ASP A 60 -1.99 7.80 -2.96
C ASP A 60 -2.63 8.41 -4.21
N ILE A 61 -3.75 9.14 -4.03
CA ILE A 61 -4.52 9.70 -5.16
C ILE A 61 -3.72 10.72 -5.98
N GLY A 62 -2.76 11.43 -5.36
CA GLY A 62 -1.99 12.49 -6.01
C GLY A 62 -1.18 12.05 -7.24
N GLY A 63 -0.85 10.77 -7.31
CA GLY A 63 -0.13 10.19 -8.47
C GLY A 63 -1.04 9.59 -9.53
N ILE A 64 -2.35 9.51 -9.31
CA ILE A 64 -3.30 8.83 -10.19
C ILE A 64 -3.93 9.85 -11.15
N THR A 65 -3.82 9.59 -12.45
CA THR A 65 -4.41 10.42 -13.50
C THR A 65 -5.22 9.57 -14.47
N GLU A 66 -6.20 10.19 -15.11
CA GLU A 66 -6.98 9.56 -16.17
C GLU A 66 -6.07 9.10 -17.32
N GLY A 67 -6.42 8.00 -17.95
CA GLY A 67 -5.66 7.40 -19.06
C GLY A 67 -4.53 6.45 -18.62
N LYS A 68 -4.19 6.38 -17.35
CA LYS A 68 -3.18 5.40 -16.87
C LYS A 68 -3.73 3.98 -16.89
N GLU A 69 -2.81 3.04 -17.09
CA GLU A 69 -3.11 1.62 -17.00
C GLU A 69 -3.25 1.17 -15.54
N ALA A 70 -4.22 0.31 -15.34
CA ALA A 70 -4.43 -0.40 -14.09
C ALA A 70 -4.51 -1.90 -14.37
N THR A 71 -3.89 -2.69 -13.52
CA THR A 71 -4.01 -4.15 -13.58
C THR A 71 -4.75 -4.63 -12.35
N PHE A 72 -5.50 -5.71 -12.48
CA PHE A 72 -6.24 -6.26 -11.35
C PHE A 72 -6.38 -7.77 -11.45
N THR A 73 -6.58 -8.39 -10.32
CA THR A 73 -6.92 -9.80 -10.18
C THR A 73 -8.25 -9.94 -9.50
N VAL A 74 -8.99 -10.97 -9.84
CA VAL A 74 -10.27 -11.32 -9.18
C VAL A 74 -10.13 -12.69 -8.52
N ASP A 75 -10.75 -12.87 -7.37
CA ASP A 75 -10.63 -14.11 -6.59
C ASP A 75 -11.23 -15.31 -7.31
N ALA A 76 -12.19 -15.06 -8.23
CA ALA A 76 -12.79 -16.11 -9.04
C ALA A 76 -11.83 -16.73 -10.07
N TYR A 77 -10.76 -16.02 -10.45
CA TYR A 77 -9.76 -16.49 -11.43
C TYR A 77 -8.33 -16.24 -10.90
N PRO A 78 -7.88 -17.02 -9.91
CA PRO A 78 -6.53 -16.90 -9.39
C PRO A 78 -5.50 -17.20 -10.48
N GLY A 79 -4.50 -16.33 -10.62
CA GLY A 79 -3.46 -16.43 -11.64
C GLY A 79 -3.78 -15.74 -12.97
N TYR A 80 -4.98 -15.22 -13.17
CA TYR A 80 -5.30 -14.35 -14.30
C TYR A 80 -5.19 -12.89 -13.89
N GLN A 81 -4.39 -12.15 -14.64
CA GLN A 81 -4.27 -10.71 -14.51
C GLN A 81 -5.07 -10.05 -15.63
N PHE A 82 -6.00 -9.20 -15.24
CA PHE A 82 -6.78 -8.38 -16.15
C PHE A 82 -6.15 -6.99 -16.22
N SER A 83 -6.32 -6.32 -17.36
CA SER A 83 -5.90 -4.94 -17.54
C SER A 83 -7.09 -4.04 -17.83
N GLY A 84 -6.97 -2.80 -17.43
CA GLY A 84 -7.95 -1.76 -17.69
C GLY A 84 -7.30 -0.39 -17.75
N THR A 85 -8.08 0.61 -18.10
CA THR A 85 -7.62 2.00 -18.18
C THR A 85 -8.45 2.86 -17.24
N ILE A 86 -7.80 3.74 -16.50
CA ILE A 86 -8.47 4.69 -15.62
C ILE A 86 -9.25 5.67 -16.48
N ARG A 87 -10.58 5.63 -16.32
CA ARG A 87 -11.49 6.53 -17.03
C ARG A 87 -11.70 7.83 -16.29
N GLN A 88 -11.85 7.75 -14.96
CA GLN A 88 -12.24 8.88 -14.15
C GLN A 88 -11.79 8.72 -12.71
N VAL A 89 -11.35 9.81 -12.11
CA VAL A 89 -11.16 9.95 -10.67
C VAL A 89 -12.29 10.81 -10.13
N ARG A 90 -13.14 10.24 -9.27
CA ARG A 90 -14.26 11.00 -8.68
C ARG A 90 -13.72 11.94 -7.61
N LEU A 91 -14.06 13.23 -7.73
CA LEU A 91 -13.56 14.27 -6.82
C LEU A 91 -14.26 14.29 -5.46
N ALA A 92 -15.42 13.65 -5.33
CA ALA A 92 -16.13 13.55 -4.06
C ALA A 92 -15.49 12.47 -3.19
N PRO A 93 -14.92 12.82 -2.01
CA PRO A 93 -14.33 11.84 -1.11
C PRO A 93 -15.43 11.00 -0.44
N ILE A 94 -15.07 9.78 -0.12
CA ILE A 94 -15.89 8.84 0.65
C ILE A 94 -15.12 8.51 1.93
N ASN A 95 -15.79 8.59 3.07
CA ASN A 95 -15.22 8.14 4.34
C ASN A 95 -15.52 6.66 4.55
N VAL A 96 -14.48 5.83 4.51
CA VAL A 96 -14.56 4.42 4.83
C VAL A 96 -13.77 4.17 6.11
N GLN A 97 -14.44 3.75 7.18
CA GLN A 97 -13.80 3.48 8.48
C GLN A 97 -12.90 4.63 9.00
N ASN A 98 -13.35 5.87 8.87
CA ASN A 98 -12.62 7.09 9.22
C ASN A 98 -11.37 7.39 8.35
N VAL A 99 -11.22 6.72 7.22
CA VAL A 99 -10.19 7.01 6.23
C VAL A 99 -10.82 7.70 5.03
N VAL A 100 -10.28 8.84 4.63
CA VAL A 100 -10.70 9.55 3.42
C VAL A 100 -10.18 8.81 2.20
N THR A 101 -11.09 8.39 1.35
CA THR A 101 -10.78 7.67 0.10
C THR A 101 -11.47 8.34 -1.08
N TYR A 102 -10.89 8.16 -2.25
CA TYR A 102 -11.46 8.62 -3.52
C TYR A 102 -11.78 7.42 -4.40
N ASN A 103 -12.94 7.47 -5.05
CA ASN A 103 -13.33 6.40 -5.96
C ASN A 103 -12.72 6.64 -7.34
N VAL A 104 -11.99 5.64 -7.83
CA VAL A 104 -11.37 5.61 -9.16
C VAL A 104 -12.08 4.57 -10.00
N VAL A 105 -12.54 5.00 -11.17
CA VAL A 105 -13.27 4.16 -12.13
C VAL A 105 -12.30 3.67 -13.20
N VAL A 106 -12.14 2.36 -13.30
CA VAL A 106 -11.32 1.69 -14.29
C VAL A 106 -12.21 1.00 -15.33
N ASN A 107 -12.06 1.36 -16.59
CA ASN A 107 -12.74 0.67 -17.68
C ASN A 107 -12.03 -0.62 -18.05
N VAL A 108 -12.79 -1.66 -18.27
CA VAL A 108 -12.29 -2.99 -18.56
C VAL A 108 -13.05 -3.62 -19.73
N ASP A 109 -12.31 -4.16 -20.69
CA ASP A 109 -12.85 -4.98 -21.78
C ASP A 109 -13.06 -6.43 -21.28
N ASN A 110 -14.32 -6.89 -21.33
CA ASN A 110 -14.72 -8.23 -20.88
C ASN A 110 -15.29 -9.05 -22.06
N ARG A 111 -14.54 -9.15 -23.15
CA ARG A 111 -14.99 -9.86 -24.36
C ARG A 111 -15.28 -11.35 -24.11
N ASP A 112 -14.52 -11.93 -23.19
CA ASP A 112 -14.64 -13.35 -22.81
C ASP A 112 -15.80 -13.61 -21.85
N LEU A 113 -16.50 -12.56 -21.37
CA LEU A 113 -17.60 -12.63 -20.39
C LEU A 113 -17.22 -13.35 -19.08
N ARG A 114 -15.93 -13.34 -18.73
CA ARG A 114 -15.41 -13.96 -17.49
C ARG A 114 -15.73 -13.13 -16.27
N LEU A 115 -15.67 -11.81 -16.40
CA LEU A 115 -16.01 -10.89 -15.33
C LEU A 115 -17.54 -10.78 -15.21
N LYS A 116 -18.03 -10.86 -13.97
CA LYS A 116 -19.44 -10.72 -13.66
C LYS A 116 -19.64 -9.52 -12.72
N PRO A 117 -20.78 -8.82 -12.85
CA PRO A 117 -21.13 -7.77 -11.89
C PRO A 117 -21.14 -8.31 -10.44
N GLY A 118 -20.58 -7.54 -9.51
CA GLY A 118 -20.49 -7.92 -8.09
C GLY A 118 -19.24 -8.71 -7.70
N MET A 119 -18.32 -9.01 -8.62
CA MET A 119 -17.02 -9.59 -8.27
C MET A 119 -16.14 -8.58 -7.56
N THR A 120 -15.37 -9.05 -6.57
CA THR A 120 -14.33 -8.27 -5.91
C THR A 120 -13.02 -8.37 -6.69
N ALA A 121 -12.36 -7.23 -6.86
CA ALA A 121 -11.09 -7.15 -7.57
C ALA A 121 -10.02 -6.48 -6.71
N ASN A 122 -8.81 -7.01 -6.76
CA ASN A 122 -7.61 -6.39 -6.19
C ASN A 122 -6.90 -5.61 -7.29
N VAL A 123 -6.94 -4.28 -7.22
CA VAL A 123 -6.46 -3.37 -8.26
C VAL A 123 -5.08 -2.86 -7.92
N SER A 124 -4.16 -2.91 -8.89
CA SER A 124 -2.83 -2.32 -8.83
C SER A 124 -2.70 -1.25 -9.91
N ILE A 125 -2.44 -0.02 -9.50
CA ILE A 125 -2.29 1.12 -10.39
C ILE A 125 -0.82 1.51 -10.46
N VAL A 126 -0.25 1.57 -11.66
CA VAL A 126 1.11 2.03 -11.87
C VAL A 126 1.12 3.56 -11.86
N VAL A 127 1.58 4.13 -10.75
CA VAL A 127 1.61 5.58 -10.54
C VAL A 127 2.75 6.23 -11.31
N ALA A 128 3.93 5.60 -11.29
CA ALA A 128 5.11 6.08 -11.99
C ALA A 128 5.96 4.90 -12.44
N GLN A 129 6.48 4.99 -13.66
CA GLN A 129 7.39 4.02 -14.23
C GLN A 129 8.55 4.76 -14.88
N ARG A 130 9.76 4.28 -14.65
CA ARG A 130 10.96 4.72 -15.35
C ARG A 130 11.72 3.52 -15.84
N GLU A 131 12.13 3.57 -17.08
CA GLU A 131 12.93 2.52 -17.74
C GLU A 131 14.40 2.92 -17.76
N ALA A 132 15.28 1.93 -17.80
CA ALA A 132 16.74 2.11 -17.90
C ALA A 132 17.34 3.01 -16.81
N VAL A 133 16.90 2.84 -15.56
CA VAL A 133 17.42 3.58 -14.40
C VAL A 133 18.31 2.71 -13.52
N LEU A 134 19.34 3.33 -12.95
CA LEU A 134 20.17 2.68 -11.97
C LEU A 134 19.40 2.54 -10.66
N LYS A 135 19.34 1.34 -10.09
CA LYS A 135 18.63 1.06 -8.83
C LYS A 135 19.52 0.36 -7.81
N VAL A 136 19.30 0.72 -6.56
CA VAL A 136 20.01 0.18 -5.41
C VAL A 136 19.00 -0.40 -4.42
N PRO A 137 19.29 -1.57 -3.82
CA PRO A 137 18.45 -2.11 -2.76
C PRO A 137 18.28 -1.12 -1.60
N ASN A 138 17.07 -0.99 -1.07
CA ASN A 138 16.77 -0.06 0.03
C ASN A 138 17.59 -0.36 1.29
N ALA A 139 18.09 -1.58 1.45
CA ALA A 139 19.00 -1.95 2.53
C ALA A 139 20.33 -1.16 2.47
N ALA A 140 20.86 -0.91 1.26
CA ALA A 140 22.09 -0.13 1.10
C ALA A 140 21.92 1.35 1.48
N LEU A 141 20.73 1.92 1.28
CA LEU A 141 20.41 3.30 1.67
C LEU A 141 20.24 3.49 3.18
N ARG A 142 20.05 2.39 3.92
CA ARG A 142 19.90 2.39 5.39
C ARG A 142 21.17 1.96 6.11
N PHE A 143 22.14 1.44 5.37
CA PHE A 143 23.37 0.95 5.95
C PHE A 143 24.25 2.12 6.38
N THR A 144 24.73 2.07 7.63
CA THR A 144 25.73 2.99 8.18
C THR A 144 26.84 2.15 8.83
N PRO A 145 28.09 2.25 8.38
CA PRO A 145 29.18 1.47 8.97
C PRO A 145 29.43 1.93 10.42
N PRO A 146 29.79 1.02 11.31
CA PRO A 146 30.01 1.33 12.73
C PRO A 146 31.14 2.32 12.97
N THR A 147 32.06 2.48 12.04
CA THR A 147 33.16 3.44 12.10
C THR A 147 32.76 4.88 11.75
N ALA A 148 31.65 5.09 11.02
CA ALA A 148 31.20 6.44 10.65
C ALA A 148 30.64 7.24 11.85
N GLY A 149 30.20 6.57 12.91
CA GLY A 149 29.70 7.23 14.13
C GLY A 149 30.78 7.78 15.07
N GLN A 150 32.08 7.51 14.81
CA GLN A 150 33.18 8.02 15.62
C GLN A 150 33.86 9.28 15.03
N ALA A 151 33.68 9.52 13.73
CA ALA A 151 34.28 10.69 13.09
C ALA A 151 33.60 12.02 13.44
N ASP A 152 32.26 11.99 13.71
CA ASP A 152 31.51 13.21 14.05
C ASP A 152 31.57 13.63 15.53
N ARG A 153 32.18 12.82 16.41
CA ARG A 153 32.34 13.16 17.84
C ARG A 153 33.62 13.84 18.22
N SER A 154 34.57 13.98 17.30
CA SER A 154 35.92 14.53 17.62
C SER A 154 36.10 16.02 17.33
N THR A 155 35.09 16.74 16.79
CA THR A 155 35.22 18.17 16.46
C THR A 155 34.21 19.10 17.14
N SER A 156 33.53 18.66 18.19
CA SER A 156 32.68 19.57 18.98
C SER A 156 32.92 19.42 20.48
N GLY A 157 34.09 19.89 20.91
CA GLY A 157 34.38 20.25 22.29
C GLY A 157 33.72 21.57 22.67
N GLY A 158 32.38 21.66 22.59
CA GLY A 158 31.61 22.83 22.98
C GLY A 158 30.61 22.46 24.08
N LYS A 159 30.73 23.13 25.25
CA LYS A 159 29.84 23.07 26.40
C LYS A 159 28.36 23.15 26.01
N PRO A 160 27.46 22.39 26.63
CA PRO A 160 26.03 22.44 26.32
C PRO A 160 25.43 23.77 26.80
N THR A 161 25.23 24.70 25.88
CA THR A 161 24.40 25.89 26.13
C THR A 161 22.96 25.51 25.83
N LYS A 162 22.14 25.57 26.87
CA LYS A 162 20.70 25.33 26.87
C LYS A 162 20.00 26.41 26.03
N VAL A 163 19.71 26.18 24.76
CA VAL A 163 18.89 27.06 23.94
C VAL A 163 17.44 26.60 24.02
N LYS A 164 16.66 27.49 24.60
CA LYS A 164 15.22 27.41 24.81
C LYS A 164 14.53 27.82 23.50
N GLY A 165 13.65 26.96 22.96
CA GLY A 165 12.56 27.33 22.06
C GLY A 165 13.00 27.81 20.68
N ALA A 166 12.93 26.95 19.69
CA ALA A 166 12.72 27.36 18.31
C ALA A 166 11.45 26.71 17.80
N GLU A 167 10.44 27.56 17.65
CA GLU A 167 9.22 27.29 16.92
C GLU A 167 9.55 26.77 15.54
N GLN A 168 9.01 25.61 15.23
CA GLN A 168 8.99 25.10 13.86
C GLN A 168 8.00 25.97 13.06
N THR A 169 8.49 27.00 12.43
CA THR A 169 7.78 27.64 11.32
C THR A 169 7.78 26.70 10.14
N ALA A 170 6.62 26.10 9.90
CA ALA A 170 6.30 25.44 8.63
C ALA A 170 6.28 26.51 7.53
N GLY A 171 7.42 26.75 6.91
CA GLY A 171 7.59 27.63 5.76
C GLY A 171 7.54 26.83 4.48
N ALA A 172 6.46 26.99 3.73
CA ALA A 172 6.27 26.49 2.38
C ALA A 172 7.37 26.99 1.45
N GLY A 173 8.19 26.04 0.97
CA GLY A 173 9.17 26.23 -0.09
C GLY A 173 9.46 24.88 -0.69
N ARG A 174 8.56 24.37 -1.54
CA ARG A 174 8.82 23.16 -2.37
C ARG A 174 9.83 23.49 -3.45
N GLY A 175 11.10 23.58 -3.06
CA GLY A 175 12.18 23.31 -3.99
C GLY A 175 12.26 21.80 -4.17
N THR A 176 12.01 21.31 -5.37
CA THR A 176 12.07 19.91 -5.78
C THR A 176 13.51 19.42 -5.89
N THR A 177 14.30 19.57 -4.84
CA THR A 177 15.60 18.91 -4.78
C THR A 177 15.37 17.49 -4.32
N PRO A 178 15.69 16.47 -5.14
CA PRO A 178 15.52 15.08 -4.73
C PRO A 178 16.34 14.82 -3.47
N PRO A 179 15.82 14.02 -2.52
CA PRO A 179 16.52 13.75 -1.27
C PRO A 179 17.86 13.06 -1.56
N SER A 180 18.96 13.67 -1.05
CA SER A 180 20.29 13.07 -1.15
C SER A 180 20.49 12.04 -0.04
N ARG A 181 21.07 10.89 -0.38
CA ARG A 181 21.41 9.81 0.54
C ARG A 181 22.87 9.40 0.34
N THR A 182 23.48 8.85 1.38
CA THR A 182 24.82 8.28 1.29
C THR A 182 24.71 6.76 1.21
N ILE A 183 25.34 6.17 0.22
CA ILE A 183 25.53 4.73 0.11
C ILE A 183 27.02 4.40 0.24
N TRP A 184 27.31 3.17 0.60
CA TRP A 184 28.67 2.71 0.81
C TRP A 184 29.02 1.69 -0.27
N LYS A 185 30.04 1.99 -1.08
CA LYS A 185 30.61 1.05 -2.04
C LYS A 185 31.87 0.41 -1.45
N GLN A 186 32.15 -0.80 -1.86
CA GLN A 186 33.40 -1.47 -1.53
C GLN A 186 34.46 -1.08 -2.56
N GLY A 187 35.52 -0.41 -2.10
CA GLY A 187 36.69 -0.12 -2.91
C GLY A 187 37.54 -1.36 -3.19
N PRO A 188 38.50 -1.29 -4.12
CA PRO A 188 39.33 -2.43 -4.50
C PRO A 188 40.21 -2.97 -3.35
N SER A 189 40.48 -2.17 -2.32
CA SER A 189 41.21 -2.56 -1.10
C SER A 189 40.32 -3.12 0.00
N GLY A 190 38.98 -3.25 -0.23
CA GLY A 190 38.03 -3.67 0.78
C GLY A 190 37.54 -2.55 1.71
N GLU A 191 38.03 -1.32 1.52
CA GLU A 191 37.61 -0.15 2.27
C GLU A 191 36.21 0.31 1.83
N LEU A 192 35.44 0.90 2.78
CA LEU A 192 34.13 1.44 2.51
C LEU A 192 34.22 2.91 2.14
N GLU A 193 33.88 3.23 0.92
CA GLU A 193 33.86 4.60 0.41
C GLU A 193 32.41 5.14 0.43
N PRO A 194 32.16 6.30 1.05
CA PRO A 194 30.85 6.94 1.00
C PRO A 194 30.63 7.58 -0.37
N VAL A 195 29.49 7.32 -0.98
CA VAL A 195 29.05 7.94 -2.24
C VAL A 195 27.73 8.64 -2.01
N HIS A 196 27.67 9.92 -2.36
CA HIS A 196 26.44 10.70 -2.28
C HIS A 196 25.60 10.49 -3.54
N VAL A 197 24.38 10.03 -3.35
CA VAL A 197 23.44 9.76 -4.45
C VAL A 197 22.15 10.52 -4.25
N GLN A 198 21.55 10.97 -5.34
CA GLN A 198 20.19 11.49 -5.34
C GLN A 198 19.23 10.32 -5.54
N THR A 199 18.20 10.26 -4.70
CA THR A 199 17.21 9.18 -4.76
C THR A 199 15.98 9.65 -5.52
N GLY A 200 15.49 8.80 -6.42
CA GLY A 200 14.28 8.99 -7.20
C GLY A 200 13.12 8.13 -6.69
N ILE A 201 12.46 7.43 -7.61
CA ILE A 201 11.30 6.58 -7.34
C ILE A 201 11.74 5.32 -6.61
N SER A 202 10.93 4.85 -5.65
CA SER A 202 11.15 3.60 -4.91
C SER A 202 9.97 2.66 -5.08
N ASP A 203 10.27 1.38 -5.30
CA ASP A 203 9.28 0.30 -5.36
C ASP A 203 9.11 -0.44 -4.01
N GLY A 204 9.75 0.07 -2.93
CA GLY A 204 9.75 -0.56 -1.60
C GLY A 204 10.90 -1.55 -1.40
N LEU A 205 11.44 -2.18 -2.43
CA LEU A 205 12.59 -3.10 -2.39
C LEU A 205 13.86 -2.41 -2.86
N ALA A 206 13.77 -1.64 -3.92
CA ALA A 206 14.85 -0.87 -4.52
C ALA A 206 14.43 0.59 -4.71
N THR A 207 15.41 1.48 -4.78
CA THR A 207 15.21 2.90 -5.07
C THR A 207 16.08 3.29 -6.25
N GLU A 208 15.49 4.06 -7.17
CA GLU A 208 16.20 4.73 -8.24
C GLU A 208 17.27 5.64 -7.66
N ILE A 209 18.46 5.61 -8.24
CA ILE A 209 19.52 6.54 -7.90
C ILE A 209 20.01 7.27 -9.15
N VAL A 210 20.31 8.53 -8.97
CA VAL A 210 20.99 9.36 -9.96
C VAL A 210 22.36 9.72 -9.37
N SER A 211 23.42 9.14 -9.92
CA SER A 211 24.79 9.42 -9.50
C SER A 211 25.74 9.19 -10.67
N GLU A 212 26.65 10.10 -10.88
CA GLU A 212 27.76 9.97 -11.85
C GLU A 212 28.91 9.11 -11.30
N GLU A 213 28.97 8.93 -9.97
CA GLU A 213 30.07 8.24 -9.28
C GLU A 213 29.85 6.72 -9.15
N LEU A 214 28.64 6.23 -9.48
CA LEU A 214 28.31 4.82 -9.36
C LEU A 214 28.06 4.21 -10.74
N PRO A 215 29.02 3.46 -11.29
CA PRO A 215 28.81 2.76 -12.55
C PRO A 215 27.85 1.58 -12.36
N GLU A 216 27.21 1.15 -13.44
CA GLU A 216 26.40 -0.06 -13.46
C GLU A 216 27.24 -1.28 -13.06
N GLY A 217 26.68 -2.11 -12.16
CA GLY A 217 27.41 -3.30 -11.64
C GLY A 217 28.32 -3.02 -10.44
N ALA A 218 28.37 -1.79 -9.91
CA ALA A 218 29.15 -1.50 -8.71
C ALA A 218 28.61 -2.27 -7.49
N LEU A 219 29.52 -2.82 -6.68
CA LEU A 219 29.17 -3.53 -5.44
C LEU A 219 28.84 -2.51 -4.33
N VAL A 220 27.60 -2.56 -3.86
CA VAL A 220 27.14 -1.73 -2.74
C VAL A 220 26.93 -2.58 -1.49
N VAL A 221 27.28 -1.99 -0.33
CA VAL A 221 27.16 -2.68 0.95
C VAL A 221 25.73 -2.58 1.47
N VAL A 222 25.09 -3.70 1.68
CA VAL A 222 23.70 -3.80 2.18
C VAL A 222 23.63 -4.12 3.68
N GLY A 223 24.74 -4.59 4.27
CA GLY A 223 24.78 -4.98 5.68
C GLY A 223 26.12 -5.60 6.04
N ILE A 224 26.35 -5.81 7.33
CA ILE A 224 27.49 -6.55 7.88
C ILE A 224 26.95 -7.89 8.37
N ASP A 225 27.50 -8.97 7.82
CA ASP A 225 27.27 -10.29 8.34
C ASP A 225 28.05 -10.42 9.66
N ARG A 226 27.34 -10.35 10.78
CA ARG A 226 27.93 -10.65 12.08
C ARG A 226 27.88 -12.15 12.26
N PRO A 227 29.01 -12.86 12.32
CA PRO A 227 28.97 -14.26 12.68
C PRO A 227 28.23 -14.38 14.00
N LYS A 228 27.23 -15.23 14.03
CA LYS A 228 26.39 -15.49 15.20
C LYS A 228 27.29 -16.00 16.29
N GLY A 229 27.82 -15.06 17.11
CA GLY A 229 28.67 -15.39 18.23
C GLY A 229 27.94 -16.38 19.12
N ASP A 230 28.62 -17.46 19.38
CA ASP A 230 28.27 -18.52 20.29
C ASP A 230 27.77 -17.89 21.61
N ARG A 231 26.47 -17.94 21.85
CA ARG A 231 25.92 -17.56 23.17
C ARG A 231 26.15 -18.70 24.14
N SER A 232 27.42 -18.95 24.45
CA SER A 232 27.83 -19.76 25.58
C SER A 232 28.25 -18.78 26.67
N GLY A 233 27.39 -18.57 27.62
CA GLY A 233 27.72 -17.73 28.80
C GLY A 233 26.44 -17.25 29.49
N SER A 234 25.91 -18.07 30.33
CA SER A 234 25.23 -17.78 31.61
C SER A 234 25.23 -16.29 32.01
N ASP A 235 24.13 -15.60 31.74
CA ASP A 235 23.70 -14.48 32.58
C ASP A 235 22.32 -14.78 33.14
N LEU A 236 22.33 -15.52 34.24
CA LEU A 236 21.24 -15.50 35.23
C LEU A 236 21.30 -14.14 35.92
N PRO A 237 20.21 -13.40 36.00
CA PRO A 237 20.19 -12.13 36.73
C PRO A 237 20.51 -12.38 38.20
N PRO A 238 21.35 -11.52 38.85
CA PRO A 238 21.70 -11.66 40.24
C PRO A 238 20.46 -11.37 41.10
N GLY A 239 19.89 -12.41 41.74
CA GLY A 239 18.74 -12.19 42.60
C GLY A 239 18.04 -13.41 43.18
N PHE A 240 18.37 -14.63 42.81
CA PHE A 240 17.86 -15.82 43.49
C PHE A 240 18.92 -16.47 44.37
N GLY A 241 19.21 -15.78 45.49
CA GLY A 241 20.01 -16.28 46.60
C GLY A 241 19.21 -17.26 47.43
N SER A 242 19.84 -18.37 47.72
CA SER A 242 19.51 -19.46 48.60
C SER A 242 18.78 -19.03 49.90
N GLY A 243 17.54 -19.44 50.07
CA GLY A 243 16.81 -19.44 51.31
C GLY A 243 17.00 -20.77 52.02
N GLY A 244 17.73 -20.71 53.13
CA GLY A 244 18.20 -21.81 53.94
C GLY A 244 17.13 -22.76 54.48
N GLN A 245 17.55 -23.97 54.47
CA GLN A 245 17.08 -25.08 55.22
C GLN A 245 17.14 -24.77 56.75
N ARG A 246 16.00 -24.68 57.40
CA ARG A 246 15.93 -24.85 58.86
C ARG A 246 14.96 -25.97 59.20
N GLY A 247 15.57 -27.06 59.56
CA GLY A 247 14.90 -28.14 60.26
C GLY A 247 14.30 -27.68 61.60
N SER A 248 13.14 -28.22 61.94
CA SER A 248 12.62 -28.27 63.25
C SER A 248 11.85 -29.59 63.40
N SER A 249 12.54 -30.53 64.07
CA SER A 249 11.99 -31.69 64.74
C SER A 249 11.16 -31.25 65.94
N ARG A 250 9.97 -31.83 66.13
CA ARG A 250 9.26 -32.11 67.36
C ARG A 250 7.98 -32.87 67.04
N ASN A 251 7.92 -34.16 67.20
CA ASN A 251 7.75 -35.04 68.36
C ASN A 251 6.44 -34.81 69.16
N ARG A 252 5.72 -35.95 69.37
CA ARG A 252 4.58 -36.27 70.25
C ARG A 252 3.21 -36.02 69.60
N GLY A 253 2.32 -36.98 69.61
CA GLY A 253 2.06 -38.13 70.54
C GLY A 253 0.56 -38.16 70.79
N MET A 254 0.02 -39.31 70.73
CA MET A 254 -1.29 -39.85 70.95
C MET A 254 -2.15 -40.11 69.73
#